data_4c098c98950ccde06e54f71b3a2e87e4
#
_entry.id   4c098c98950ccde06e54f71b3a2e87e4
#
_cell.length_a   1.000
_cell.length_b   1.000
_cell.length_c   1.000
_cell.angle_alpha   90.00
_cell.angle_beta   90.00
_cell.angle_gamma   90.00
#
_symmetry.space_group_name_H-M   'P 1'
#
loop_
_entity.id
_entity.type
_entity.pdbx_description
1 polymer ?
#
loop_
_entity_poly.entity_id
_entity_poly.type
_entity_poly.pdbx_seq_one_letter_code
_entity_poly.pdbx_strand_id
1 'polypeptide(L)'
;MKDYSIRAELTATPRVAIQRYTFPAGEDSHILFDIGNRQGESGAVRDAEITFTEDGRIEGWVITEPEYVRKYQPGASVPLYFSAVLDKAPVGYGAFNGADIRPDERKATGVGAGLYLTFRTQDQESVTAKVGLSYTSVENARLNRETEAATLTFDEAREISRQTWEDYLGRIRVETPAREDKVKFYTGLYHALLGRGLASDVNGAYPRNDGSVGQIPLKDGKPIHNLYNTDAAWGAQWNLTQVWALAYPEYYSDYISSHLLVYKDAGWLADGIANSRYVSGVGTNLLSTIIAGAYQCGIRDFDVNTAYEACLKNELDGENRPLGAGKIDTRYFVEYGYVPHLDKGDGPDEAFMFSASHTLEYAYSAWAVAQWAKQLGKTDDYNRLMDLSKGWERIYDPSCNFVRPKKEGWYVYRGLQSDASMARIPRR
;
A
#
# COMPACT_ATOMS: atom_id res chain seq x y z
N MET A 1 5.57 -23.77 17.62
CA MET A 1 5.96 -23.20 18.93
C MET A 1 6.58 -24.35 19.73
N LYS A 2 7.92 -24.49 19.63
CA LYS A 2 8.62 -25.69 20.14
C LYS A 2 8.52 -25.85 21.66
N ASP A 3 8.61 -24.76 22.40
CA ASP A 3 8.64 -24.80 23.86
C ASP A 3 7.32 -25.29 24.50
N TYR A 4 6.22 -25.16 23.76
CA TYR A 4 4.89 -25.57 24.21
C TYR A 4 4.35 -26.77 23.43
N SER A 5 5.12 -27.34 22.50
CA SER A 5 4.66 -28.43 21.60
C SER A 5 3.36 -28.08 20.84
N ILE A 6 3.12 -26.79 20.57
CA ILE A 6 1.95 -26.32 19.82
C ILE A 6 2.33 -26.17 18.34
N ARG A 7 1.52 -26.74 17.46
CA ARG A 7 1.58 -26.52 16.02
C ARG A 7 0.61 -25.41 15.62
N ALA A 8 1.13 -24.37 14.96
CA ALA A 8 0.33 -23.30 14.40
C ALA A 8 0.37 -23.38 12.87
N GLU A 9 -0.79 -23.35 12.24
CA GLU A 9 -0.99 -23.35 10.79
C GLU A 9 -1.83 -22.11 10.43
N LEU A 10 -1.43 -21.41 9.38
CA LEU A 10 -2.03 -20.12 8.99
C LEU A 10 -2.40 -20.19 7.51
N THR A 11 -3.60 -19.71 7.18
CA THR A 11 -4.05 -19.45 5.82
C THR A 11 -4.97 -18.21 5.82
N ALA A 12 -5.36 -17.72 4.66
CA ALA A 12 -6.23 -16.56 4.57
C ALA A 12 -7.09 -16.58 3.31
N THR A 13 -8.22 -15.89 3.39
CA THR A 13 -8.95 -15.30 2.26
C THR A 13 -8.55 -13.84 2.10
N PRO A 14 -9.08 -13.06 1.14
CA PRO A 14 -8.67 -11.67 0.96
C PRO A 14 -8.81 -10.78 2.22
N ARG A 15 -9.78 -11.05 3.11
CA ARG A 15 -10.06 -10.22 4.31
C ARG A 15 -10.16 -11.02 5.60
N VAL A 16 -9.93 -12.34 5.57
CA VAL A 16 -10.08 -13.20 6.75
C VAL A 16 -8.84 -14.05 6.97
N ALA A 17 -8.20 -13.89 8.13
CA ALA A 17 -7.18 -14.81 8.59
C ALA A 17 -7.82 -16.06 9.20
N ILE A 18 -7.33 -17.24 8.84
CA ILE A 18 -7.79 -18.51 9.38
C ILE A 18 -6.58 -19.21 9.99
N GLN A 19 -6.65 -19.48 11.29
CA GLN A 19 -5.52 -19.94 12.09
C GLN A 19 -5.92 -21.23 12.82
N ARG A 20 -5.16 -22.31 12.65
CA ARG A 20 -5.35 -23.58 13.33
C ARG A 20 -4.22 -23.83 14.30
N TYR A 21 -4.55 -24.02 15.57
CA TYR A 21 -3.61 -24.34 16.64
C TYR A 21 -3.87 -25.74 17.15
N THR A 22 -2.88 -26.64 17.01
CA THR A 22 -2.95 -28.02 17.52
C THR A 22 -2.16 -28.11 18.81
N PHE A 23 -2.80 -28.54 19.86
CA PHE A 23 -2.29 -28.57 21.22
C PHE A 23 -1.93 -30.00 21.67
N PRO A 24 -1.00 -30.16 22.62
CA PRO A 24 -0.92 -31.37 23.43
C PRO A 24 -2.12 -31.47 24.38
N ALA A 25 -2.27 -32.60 25.08
CA ALA A 25 -3.25 -32.70 26.16
C ALA A 25 -2.92 -31.70 27.28
N GLY A 26 -3.94 -30.96 27.72
CA GLY A 26 -3.79 -29.96 28.76
C GLY A 26 -5.11 -29.37 29.26
N GLU A 27 -5.11 -28.92 30.52
CA GLU A 27 -6.25 -28.26 31.13
C GLU A 27 -6.25 -26.75 30.84
N ASP A 28 -5.07 -26.16 30.59
CA ASP A 28 -4.82 -24.73 30.49
C ASP A 28 -4.15 -24.35 29.16
N SER A 29 -4.71 -24.82 28.02
CA SER A 29 -4.27 -24.37 26.71
C SER A 29 -4.84 -22.99 26.42
N HIS A 30 -4.01 -22.02 26.01
CA HIS A 30 -4.43 -20.62 25.83
C HIS A 30 -4.30 -20.16 24.38
N ILE A 31 -5.27 -19.35 23.94
CA ILE A 31 -5.15 -18.47 22.76
C ILE A 31 -5.26 -17.03 23.24
N LEU A 32 -4.26 -16.20 22.88
CA LEU A 32 -4.20 -14.80 23.25
C LEU A 32 -4.52 -13.93 22.02
N PHE A 33 -5.36 -12.93 22.25
CA PHE A 33 -5.60 -11.82 21.32
C PHE A 33 -4.95 -10.58 21.90
N ASP A 34 -3.74 -10.31 21.49
CA ASP A 34 -2.97 -9.13 21.89
C ASP A 34 -3.07 -8.06 20.80
N ILE A 35 -3.89 -7.04 21.03
CA ILE A 35 -4.14 -5.97 20.06
C ILE A 35 -3.58 -4.61 20.48
N GLY A 36 -3.33 -4.44 21.78
CA GLY A 36 -2.92 -3.16 22.36
C GLY A 36 -1.43 -2.89 22.31
N ASN A 37 -0.63 -3.79 21.72
CA ASN A 37 0.82 -3.63 21.61
C ASN A 37 1.27 -3.30 20.19
N ARG A 38 2.36 -2.55 20.06
CA ARG A 38 2.97 -2.24 18.78
C ARG A 38 3.40 -3.52 18.05
N GLN A 39 3.00 -3.65 16.79
CA GLN A 39 3.38 -4.75 15.90
C GLN A 39 4.19 -4.21 14.71
N GLY A 40 5.50 -4.47 14.69
CA GLY A 40 6.38 -4.07 13.59
C GLY A 40 6.30 -2.57 13.28
N GLU A 41 5.97 -2.22 12.02
CA GLU A 41 5.86 -0.84 11.53
C GLU A 41 4.49 -0.19 11.74
N SER A 42 3.57 -0.84 12.47
CA SER A 42 2.23 -0.29 12.74
C SER A 42 2.27 1.04 13.51
N GLY A 43 3.43 1.38 14.09
CA GLY A 43 3.59 2.56 14.93
C GLY A 43 3.08 2.35 16.36
N ALA A 44 3.01 3.43 17.11
CA ALA A 44 2.48 3.39 18.47
C ALA A 44 0.97 3.09 18.44
N VAL A 45 0.51 2.31 19.41
CA VAL A 45 -0.92 2.17 19.68
C VAL A 45 -1.38 3.42 20.42
N ARG A 46 -2.36 4.12 19.83
CA ARG A 46 -3.00 5.29 20.47
C ARG A 46 -4.12 4.85 21.39
N ASP A 47 -4.93 3.92 20.95
CA ASP A 47 -6.05 3.37 21.70
C ASP A 47 -6.47 2.02 21.11
N ALA A 48 -7.14 1.19 21.93
CA ALA A 48 -7.64 -0.12 21.52
C ALA A 48 -8.84 -0.52 22.37
N GLU A 49 -9.69 -1.38 21.84
CA GLU A 49 -10.75 -2.04 22.58
C GLU A 49 -10.93 -3.46 22.06
N ILE A 50 -11.07 -4.42 22.98
CA ILE A 50 -11.37 -5.80 22.66
C ILE A 50 -12.43 -6.34 23.64
N THR A 51 -13.40 -7.07 23.12
CA THR A 51 -14.51 -7.63 23.89
C THR A 51 -14.76 -9.08 23.49
N PHE A 52 -14.90 -9.96 24.47
CA PHE A 52 -15.47 -11.30 24.33
C PHE A 52 -16.98 -11.21 24.55
N THR A 53 -17.77 -11.29 23.50
CA THR A 53 -19.21 -11.10 23.51
C THR A 53 -19.94 -12.29 24.15
N GLU A 54 -21.21 -12.13 24.55
CA GLU A 54 -22.00 -13.19 25.16
C GLU A 54 -22.27 -14.37 24.21
N ASP A 55 -22.35 -14.09 22.91
CA ASP A 55 -22.54 -15.10 21.86
C ASP A 55 -21.21 -15.71 21.33
N GLY A 56 -20.12 -15.47 22.04
CA GLY A 56 -18.82 -16.14 21.81
C GLY A 56 -17.95 -15.54 20.72
N ARG A 57 -18.24 -14.33 20.23
CA ARG A 57 -17.34 -13.61 19.32
C ARG A 57 -16.27 -12.85 20.10
N ILE A 58 -15.14 -12.62 19.45
CA ILE A 58 -14.10 -11.72 19.94
C ILE A 58 -14.06 -10.55 18.93
N GLU A 59 -14.42 -9.36 19.37
CA GLU A 59 -14.56 -8.19 18.52
C GLU A 59 -13.83 -7.00 19.12
N GLY A 60 -13.34 -6.14 18.25
CA GLY A 60 -12.65 -4.96 18.72
C GLY A 60 -11.99 -4.15 17.61
N TRP A 61 -11.19 -3.21 18.06
CA TRP A 61 -10.44 -2.31 17.19
C TRP A 61 -9.15 -1.85 17.85
N VAL A 62 -8.21 -1.43 17.02
CA VAL A 62 -6.98 -0.75 17.44
C VAL A 62 -6.76 0.46 16.54
N ILE A 63 -6.31 1.56 17.13
CA ILE A 63 -5.90 2.77 16.41
C ILE A 63 -4.39 2.91 16.56
N THR A 64 -3.69 2.89 15.44
CA THR A 64 -2.23 3.00 15.39
C THR A 64 -1.79 4.30 14.71
N GLU A 65 -0.54 4.70 14.98
CA GLU A 65 0.06 5.91 14.45
C GLU A 65 1.37 5.59 13.70
N PRO A 66 1.29 4.98 12.49
CA PRO A 66 2.48 4.63 11.72
C PRO A 66 3.30 5.88 11.36
N GLU A 67 4.61 5.84 11.57
CA GLU A 67 5.49 7.00 11.32
C GLU A 67 5.46 7.42 9.85
N TYR A 68 5.40 6.45 8.93
CA TYR A 68 5.33 6.72 7.48
C TYR A 68 4.02 7.41 7.05
N VAL A 69 2.92 7.28 7.83
CA VAL A 69 1.68 8.05 7.62
C VAL A 69 1.79 9.42 8.26
N ARG A 70 2.23 9.48 9.53
CA ARG A 70 2.34 10.74 10.28
C ARG A 70 3.32 11.72 9.68
N LYS A 71 4.38 11.22 9.04
CA LYS A 71 5.35 12.06 8.32
C LYS A 71 4.67 12.93 7.25
N TYR A 72 3.70 12.37 6.53
CA TYR A 72 3.05 13.03 5.39
C TYR A 72 1.67 13.61 5.71
N GLN A 73 1.01 13.10 6.74
CA GLN A 73 -0.25 13.63 7.27
C GLN A 73 -0.17 13.71 8.80
N PRO A 74 0.40 14.81 9.37
CA PRO A 74 0.47 15.00 10.82
C PRO A 74 -0.91 14.88 11.47
N GLY A 75 -0.98 14.10 12.56
CA GLY A 75 -2.23 13.81 13.26
C GLY A 75 -3.08 12.67 12.69
N ALA A 76 -2.74 12.15 11.50
CA ALA A 76 -3.42 10.98 10.94
C ALA A 76 -3.10 9.71 11.75
N SER A 77 -4.09 8.83 11.79
CA SER A 77 -3.99 7.51 12.40
C SER A 77 -4.63 6.47 11.48
N VAL A 78 -4.32 5.21 11.74
CA VAL A 78 -4.87 4.07 11.00
C VAL A 78 -5.66 3.19 11.97
N PRO A 79 -7.00 3.17 11.88
CA PRO A 79 -7.82 2.21 12.59
C PRO A 79 -7.78 0.84 11.90
N LEU A 80 -7.85 -0.22 12.68
CA LEU A 80 -8.08 -1.58 12.22
C LEU A 80 -9.15 -2.22 13.13
N TYR A 81 -10.20 -2.72 12.54
CA TYR A 81 -11.31 -3.39 13.20
C TYR A 81 -11.26 -4.88 12.91
N PHE A 82 -11.72 -5.69 13.85
CA PHE A 82 -11.76 -7.14 13.66
C PHE A 82 -12.99 -7.78 14.32
N SER A 83 -13.37 -8.94 13.77
CA SER A 83 -14.38 -9.84 14.35
C SER A 83 -13.88 -11.28 14.19
N ALA A 84 -13.69 -11.97 15.31
CA ALA A 84 -13.20 -13.34 15.34
C ALA A 84 -14.23 -14.31 15.92
N VAL A 85 -14.16 -15.56 15.46
CA VAL A 85 -14.88 -16.71 16.04
C VAL A 85 -13.92 -17.88 16.15
N LEU A 86 -14.21 -18.76 17.13
CA LEU A 86 -13.48 -20.00 17.34
C LEU A 86 -14.43 -21.18 17.11
N ASP A 87 -13.90 -22.28 16.61
CA ASP A 87 -14.67 -23.54 16.42
C ASP A 87 -14.88 -24.34 17.70
N LYS A 88 -14.24 -23.93 18.81
CA LYS A 88 -14.39 -24.51 20.14
C LYS A 88 -14.69 -23.46 21.18
N ALA A 89 -15.65 -23.70 22.04
CA ALA A 89 -15.96 -22.82 23.16
C ALA A 89 -14.85 -22.89 24.23
N PRO A 90 -14.37 -21.74 24.73
CA PRO A 90 -13.41 -21.72 25.83
C PRO A 90 -14.06 -22.18 27.15
N VAL A 91 -13.27 -22.78 28.04
CA VAL A 91 -13.68 -23.14 29.41
C VAL A 91 -13.40 -22.03 30.42
N GLY A 92 -12.59 -21.03 30.04
CA GLY A 92 -12.26 -19.84 30.81
C GLY A 92 -11.81 -18.71 29.91
N TYR A 93 -11.81 -17.51 30.42
CA TYR A 93 -11.36 -16.32 29.72
C TYR A 93 -10.91 -15.23 30.70
N GLY A 94 -10.25 -14.23 30.21
CA GLY A 94 -9.95 -13.02 30.95
C GLY A 94 -9.35 -11.95 30.07
N ALA A 95 -9.26 -10.76 30.63
CA ALA A 95 -8.67 -9.60 29.97
C ALA A 95 -7.28 -9.31 30.53
N PHE A 96 -6.47 -8.58 29.75
CA PHE A 96 -5.20 -8.07 30.24
C PHE A 96 -4.83 -6.71 29.62
N ASN A 97 -4.00 -5.96 30.34
CA ASN A 97 -3.25 -4.82 29.81
C ASN A 97 -1.78 -5.00 30.20
N GLY A 98 -0.96 -5.41 29.23
CA GLY A 98 0.43 -5.78 29.52
C GLY A 98 0.52 -6.92 30.55
N ALA A 99 1.09 -6.66 31.74
CA ALA A 99 1.23 -7.64 32.82
C ALA A 99 0.03 -7.68 33.79
N ASP A 100 -0.91 -6.75 33.68
CA ASP A 100 -2.12 -6.72 34.51
C ASP A 100 -3.17 -7.69 33.95
N ILE A 101 -3.34 -8.84 34.62
CA ILE A 101 -4.23 -9.93 34.19
C ILE A 101 -5.50 -9.93 35.05
N ARG A 102 -6.66 -9.90 34.43
CA ARG A 102 -7.97 -9.87 35.06
C ARG A 102 -8.82 -11.08 34.62
N PRO A 103 -8.83 -12.15 35.42
CA PRO A 103 -9.69 -13.32 35.15
C PRO A 103 -11.16 -12.94 35.10
N ASP A 104 -11.93 -13.67 34.29
CA ASP A 104 -13.39 -13.53 34.11
C ASP A 104 -13.86 -12.18 33.54
N GLU A 105 -12.94 -11.28 33.22
CA GLU A 105 -13.27 -10.04 32.51
C GLU A 105 -13.38 -10.29 31.00
N ARG A 106 -14.44 -9.73 30.39
CA ARG A 106 -14.75 -9.88 28.95
C ARG A 106 -14.21 -8.75 28.10
N LYS A 107 -13.63 -7.70 28.71
CA LYS A 107 -13.26 -6.48 27.98
C LYS A 107 -11.94 -5.92 28.48
N ALA A 108 -11.12 -5.47 27.50
CA ALA A 108 -9.95 -4.64 27.77
C ALA A 108 -9.96 -3.41 26.86
N THR A 109 -9.40 -2.30 27.33
CA THR A 109 -9.28 -1.04 26.57
C THR A 109 -7.91 -0.42 26.74
N GLY A 110 -7.52 0.42 25.78
CA GLY A 110 -6.28 1.19 25.83
C GLY A 110 -5.04 0.41 25.43
N VAL A 111 -3.89 1.02 25.68
CA VAL A 111 -2.58 0.44 25.36
C VAL A 111 -2.35 -0.86 26.16
N GLY A 112 -1.81 -1.87 25.48
CA GLY A 112 -1.57 -3.18 26.08
C GLY A 112 -2.83 -4.07 26.19
N ALA A 113 -3.99 -3.62 25.67
CA ALA A 113 -5.24 -4.36 25.75
C ALA A 113 -5.19 -5.70 25.01
N GLY A 114 -5.71 -6.74 25.65
CA GLY A 114 -5.86 -8.06 25.06
C GLY A 114 -6.80 -8.94 25.84
N LEU A 115 -7.11 -10.09 25.27
CA LEU A 115 -7.89 -11.17 25.89
C LEU A 115 -7.12 -12.47 25.79
N TYR A 116 -7.31 -13.33 26.78
CA TYR A 116 -6.93 -14.74 26.71
C TYR A 116 -8.18 -15.63 26.84
N LEU A 117 -8.16 -16.72 26.09
CA LEU A 117 -9.18 -17.74 26.14
C LEU A 117 -8.53 -19.08 26.50
N THR A 118 -9.10 -19.79 27.47
CA THR A 118 -8.57 -21.05 28.02
C THR A 118 -9.37 -22.21 27.48
N PHE A 119 -8.68 -23.26 27.09
CA PHE A 119 -9.25 -24.49 26.53
C PHE A 119 -8.71 -25.71 27.30
N ARG A 120 -9.60 -26.65 27.56
CA ARG A 120 -9.19 -28.00 27.89
C ARG A 120 -9.00 -28.78 26.59
N THR A 121 -7.81 -29.31 26.35
CA THR A 121 -7.47 -29.98 25.11
C THR A 121 -7.02 -31.42 25.34
N GLN A 122 -7.42 -32.31 24.42
CA GLN A 122 -6.84 -33.64 24.31
C GLN A 122 -5.55 -33.57 23.48
N ASP A 123 -4.77 -34.69 23.47
CA ASP A 123 -3.56 -34.73 22.63
C ASP A 123 -3.93 -34.61 21.15
N GLN A 124 -3.20 -33.74 20.43
CA GLN A 124 -3.43 -33.42 19.01
C GLN A 124 -4.80 -32.77 18.72
N GLU A 125 -5.49 -32.24 19.71
CA GLU A 125 -6.72 -31.48 19.47
C GLU A 125 -6.42 -30.10 18.94
N SER A 126 -7.20 -29.67 17.94
CA SER A 126 -7.03 -28.36 17.29
C SER A 126 -8.14 -27.41 17.64
N VAL A 127 -7.81 -26.13 17.77
CA VAL A 127 -8.75 -25.03 17.82
C VAL A 127 -8.46 -24.08 16.64
N THR A 128 -9.52 -23.76 15.87
CA THR A 128 -9.43 -22.89 14.69
C THR A 128 -10.06 -21.55 14.98
N ALA A 129 -9.31 -20.46 14.72
CA ALA A 129 -9.81 -19.10 14.77
C ALA A 129 -10.00 -18.55 13.33
N LYS A 130 -11.15 -17.90 13.09
CA LYS A 130 -11.42 -17.13 11.87
C LYS A 130 -11.54 -15.65 12.25
N VAL A 131 -10.64 -14.81 11.73
CA VAL A 131 -10.53 -13.41 12.09
C VAL A 131 -10.79 -12.56 10.86
N GLY A 132 -11.97 -11.97 10.74
CA GLY A 132 -12.29 -10.97 9.73
C GLY A 132 -11.71 -9.62 10.10
N LEU A 133 -11.17 -8.91 9.12
CA LEU A 133 -10.54 -7.60 9.26
C LEU A 133 -11.29 -6.55 8.45
N SER A 134 -11.30 -5.31 8.93
CA SER A 134 -11.82 -4.15 8.21
C SER A 134 -11.07 -2.89 8.64
N TYR A 135 -10.97 -1.91 7.75
CA TYR A 135 -10.48 -0.57 8.08
C TYR A 135 -11.62 0.43 8.32
N THR A 136 -12.88 -0.02 8.33
CA THR A 136 -14.05 0.86 8.41
C THR A 136 -14.88 0.65 9.67
N SER A 137 -15.19 -0.59 10.05
CA SER A 137 -15.93 -0.89 11.28
C SER A 137 -15.83 -2.37 11.71
N VAL A 138 -16.25 -2.66 12.96
CA VAL A 138 -16.39 -4.02 13.48
C VAL A 138 -17.48 -4.79 12.71
N GLU A 139 -18.59 -4.12 12.36
CA GLU A 139 -19.67 -4.71 11.57
C GLU A 139 -19.19 -5.16 10.20
N ASN A 140 -18.36 -4.36 9.54
CA ASN A 140 -17.76 -4.72 8.26
C ASN A 140 -16.71 -5.83 8.41
N ALA A 141 -15.92 -5.85 9.47
CA ALA A 141 -15.04 -6.98 9.78
C ALA A 141 -15.83 -8.29 9.95
N ARG A 142 -16.97 -8.23 10.62
CA ARG A 142 -17.90 -9.35 10.76
C ARG A 142 -18.48 -9.78 9.41
N LEU A 143 -18.95 -8.82 8.62
CA LEU A 143 -19.49 -9.07 7.28
C LEU A 143 -18.44 -9.72 6.36
N ASN A 144 -17.21 -9.24 6.38
CA ASN A 144 -16.09 -9.83 5.63
C ASN A 144 -15.89 -11.30 6.03
N ARG A 145 -15.84 -11.59 7.33
CA ARG A 145 -15.69 -12.95 7.86
C ARG A 145 -16.84 -13.86 7.46
N GLU A 146 -18.06 -13.38 7.58
CA GLU A 146 -19.26 -14.15 7.24
C GLU A 146 -19.38 -14.42 5.74
N THR A 147 -19.00 -13.44 4.92
CA THR A 147 -19.06 -13.58 3.45
C THR A 147 -17.97 -14.51 2.92
N GLU A 148 -16.74 -14.39 3.43
CA GLU A 148 -15.59 -15.09 2.84
C GLU A 148 -15.29 -16.44 3.50
N ALA A 149 -15.63 -16.64 4.80
CA ALA A 149 -15.13 -17.78 5.54
C ALA A 149 -16.15 -18.46 6.48
N ALA A 150 -17.43 -18.08 6.46
CA ALA A 150 -18.41 -18.62 7.43
C ALA A 150 -18.38 -20.16 7.48
N THR A 151 -18.45 -20.81 6.32
CA THR A 151 -18.57 -22.27 6.19
C THR A 151 -17.24 -22.98 5.92
N LEU A 152 -16.17 -22.25 5.62
CA LEU A 152 -14.89 -22.87 5.23
C LEU A 152 -14.21 -23.54 6.43
N THR A 153 -13.75 -24.77 6.22
CA THR A 153 -12.74 -25.38 7.08
C THR A 153 -11.37 -24.77 6.80
N PHE A 154 -10.40 -25.00 7.69
CA PHE A 154 -9.02 -24.58 7.47
C PHE A 154 -8.43 -25.18 6.19
N ASP A 155 -8.67 -26.47 5.93
CA ASP A 155 -8.07 -27.16 4.77
C ASP A 155 -8.70 -26.70 3.45
N GLU A 156 -10.00 -26.42 3.42
CA GLU A 156 -10.67 -25.80 2.26
C GLU A 156 -10.14 -24.40 1.99
N ALA A 157 -10.00 -23.55 3.01
CA ALA A 157 -9.44 -22.22 2.85
C ALA A 157 -7.99 -22.24 2.35
N ARG A 158 -7.18 -23.18 2.88
CA ARG A 158 -5.80 -23.40 2.40
C ARG A 158 -5.78 -23.81 0.93
N GLU A 159 -6.66 -24.69 0.52
CA GLU A 159 -6.73 -25.14 -0.87
C GLU A 159 -7.19 -24.01 -1.81
N ILE A 160 -8.17 -23.21 -1.41
CA ILE A 160 -8.61 -22.01 -2.16
C ILE A 160 -7.44 -21.02 -2.30
N SER A 161 -6.71 -20.76 -1.24
CA SER A 161 -5.55 -19.87 -1.27
C SER A 161 -4.45 -20.42 -2.20
N ARG A 162 -4.17 -21.73 -2.13
CA ARG A 162 -3.22 -22.41 -3.01
C ARG A 162 -3.63 -22.26 -4.48
N GLN A 163 -4.90 -22.55 -4.79
CA GLN A 163 -5.41 -22.46 -6.16
C GLN A 163 -5.36 -21.00 -6.68
N THR A 164 -5.70 -20.02 -5.84
CA THR A 164 -5.60 -18.60 -6.20
C THR A 164 -4.17 -18.24 -6.61
N TRP A 165 -3.16 -18.67 -5.82
CA TRP A 165 -1.76 -18.41 -6.18
C TRP A 165 -1.33 -19.18 -7.44
N GLU A 166 -1.78 -20.40 -7.65
CA GLU A 166 -1.50 -21.15 -8.88
C GLU A 166 -2.11 -20.47 -10.11
N ASP A 167 -3.33 -19.94 -10.00
CA ASP A 167 -3.98 -19.23 -11.10
C ASP A 167 -3.25 -17.93 -11.46
N TYR A 168 -2.83 -17.16 -10.44
CA TYR A 168 -2.07 -15.93 -10.69
C TYR A 168 -0.66 -16.21 -11.21
N LEU A 169 0.11 -17.08 -10.56
CA LEU A 169 1.46 -17.42 -11.00
C LEU A 169 1.47 -18.16 -12.33
N GLY A 170 0.44 -18.96 -12.61
CA GLY A 170 0.27 -19.73 -13.82
C GLY A 170 -0.08 -18.95 -15.08
N ARG A 171 -0.37 -17.63 -14.94
CA ARG A 171 -0.62 -16.76 -16.12
C ARG A 171 0.64 -16.54 -16.95
N ILE A 172 1.81 -16.61 -16.34
CA ILE A 172 3.09 -16.57 -17.05
C ILE A 172 3.81 -17.91 -16.83
N ARG A 173 3.93 -18.69 -17.89
CA ARG A 173 4.59 -20.01 -17.85
C ARG A 173 5.97 -19.93 -18.49
N VAL A 174 6.98 -20.43 -17.77
CA VAL A 174 8.35 -20.49 -18.27
C VAL A 174 8.82 -21.94 -18.37
N GLU A 175 9.55 -22.22 -19.43
CA GLU A 175 10.24 -23.47 -19.65
C GLU A 175 11.75 -23.24 -19.61
N THR A 176 12.44 -24.02 -18.80
CA THR A 176 13.88 -23.97 -18.66
C THR A 176 14.36 -25.35 -18.20
N PRO A 177 15.53 -25.81 -18.63
CA PRO A 177 16.10 -27.10 -18.19
C PRO A 177 16.54 -27.06 -16.72
N ALA A 178 16.84 -25.89 -16.16
CA ALA A 178 17.31 -25.75 -14.80
C ALA A 178 16.16 -25.45 -13.84
N ARG A 179 15.99 -26.29 -12.81
CA ARG A 179 14.97 -26.08 -11.76
C ARG A 179 15.19 -24.76 -11.01
N GLU A 180 16.43 -24.39 -10.78
CA GLU A 180 16.83 -23.17 -10.07
C GLU A 180 16.32 -21.91 -10.76
N ASP A 181 16.29 -21.87 -12.09
CA ASP A 181 15.79 -20.73 -12.85
C ASP A 181 14.27 -20.62 -12.72
N LYS A 182 13.54 -21.75 -12.70
CA LYS A 182 12.09 -21.74 -12.37
C LYS A 182 11.84 -21.20 -10.97
N VAL A 183 12.62 -21.63 -9.99
CA VAL A 183 12.49 -21.14 -8.59
C VAL A 183 12.72 -19.62 -8.55
N LYS A 184 13.79 -19.13 -9.17
CA LYS A 184 14.06 -17.67 -9.22
C LYS A 184 12.93 -16.90 -9.89
N PHE A 185 12.46 -17.38 -11.04
CA PHE A 185 11.40 -16.73 -11.79
C PHE A 185 10.10 -16.64 -10.98
N TYR A 186 9.59 -17.76 -10.47
CA TYR A 186 8.33 -17.78 -9.73
C TYR A 186 8.43 -17.12 -8.36
N THR A 187 9.59 -17.13 -7.72
CA THR A 187 9.84 -16.33 -6.51
C THR A 187 9.79 -14.84 -6.83
N GLY A 188 10.42 -14.40 -7.93
CA GLY A 188 10.36 -13.02 -8.40
C GLY A 188 8.92 -12.60 -8.78
N LEU A 189 8.19 -13.45 -9.49
CA LEU A 189 6.80 -13.18 -9.86
C LEU A 189 5.87 -13.11 -8.63
N TYR A 190 6.06 -14.01 -7.65
CA TYR A 190 5.36 -13.96 -6.39
C TYR A 190 5.59 -12.63 -5.66
N HIS A 191 6.85 -12.17 -5.56
CA HIS A 191 7.16 -10.87 -4.96
C HIS A 191 6.57 -9.69 -5.76
N ALA A 192 6.52 -9.78 -7.09
CA ALA A 192 5.90 -8.77 -7.95
C ALA A 192 4.38 -8.65 -7.76
N LEU A 193 3.73 -9.71 -7.25
CA LEU A 193 2.30 -9.76 -6.95
C LEU A 193 1.98 -9.49 -5.47
N LEU A 194 2.98 -9.45 -4.60
CA LEU A 194 2.81 -9.06 -3.20
C LEU A 194 2.58 -7.55 -3.13
N GLY A 195 1.31 -7.15 -3.15
CA GLY A 195 0.91 -5.77 -2.87
C GLY A 195 0.88 -5.46 -1.37
N ARG A 196 0.41 -4.27 -1.04
CA ARG A 196 0.16 -3.83 0.36
C ARG A 196 -1.21 -4.24 0.89
N GLY A 197 -1.93 -5.06 0.14
CA GLY A 197 -3.21 -5.65 0.51
C GLY A 197 -4.43 -4.78 0.26
N LEU A 198 -5.59 -5.39 0.43
CA LEU A 198 -6.89 -4.77 0.28
C LEU A 198 -7.21 -3.83 1.45
N ALA A 199 -7.84 -2.70 1.15
CA ALA A 199 -8.33 -1.76 2.16
C ALA A 199 -9.86 -1.51 2.08
N SER A 200 -10.54 -2.09 1.09
CA SER A 200 -12.01 -2.06 1.00
C SER A 200 -12.64 -3.35 1.51
N ASP A 201 -13.84 -3.23 2.06
CA ASP A 201 -14.67 -4.33 2.53
C ASP A 201 -15.44 -5.01 1.39
N VAL A 202 -16.00 -6.18 1.64
CA VAL A 202 -16.76 -6.96 0.63
C VAL A 202 -17.96 -6.21 0.07
N ASN A 203 -18.55 -5.29 0.84
CA ASN A 203 -19.65 -4.42 0.43
C ASN A 203 -19.17 -3.12 -0.25
N GLY A 204 -17.85 -2.92 -0.40
CA GLY A 204 -17.26 -1.74 -1.02
C GLY A 204 -17.09 -0.53 -0.09
N ALA A 205 -17.32 -0.67 1.21
CA ALA A 205 -16.94 0.36 2.17
C ALA A 205 -15.41 0.50 2.20
N TYR A 206 -14.92 1.73 2.34
CA TYR A 206 -13.48 2.00 2.38
C TYR A 206 -13.16 3.21 3.27
N PRO A 207 -11.96 3.27 3.87
CA PRO A 207 -11.53 4.44 4.63
C PRO A 207 -11.18 5.58 3.67
N ARG A 208 -11.74 6.78 3.88
CA ARG A 208 -11.35 7.99 3.14
C ARG A 208 -10.08 8.62 3.71
N ASN A 209 -9.49 9.53 2.93
CA ASN A 209 -8.27 10.25 3.32
C ASN A 209 -8.46 11.07 4.61
N ASP A 210 -9.64 11.59 4.90
CA ASP A 210 -9.97 12.33 6.13
C ASP A 210 -10.30 11.42 7.33
N GLY A 211 -10.41 10.11 7.11
CA GLY A 211 -10.76 9.11 8.12
C GLY A 211 -12.24 8.78 8.22
N SER A 212 -13.09 9.42 7.44
CA SER A 212 -14.49 9.00 7.28
C SER A 212 -14.59 7.73 6.43
N VAL A 213 -15.77 7.15 6.36
CA VAL A 213 -16.03 5.95 5.54
C VAL A 213 -16.69 6.36 4.22
N GLY A 214 -16.10 5.91 3.12
CA GLY A 214 -16.62 6.04 1.77
C GLY A 214 -17.27 4.76 1.26
N GLN A 215 -17.89 4.86 0.08
CA GLN A 215 -18.53 3.74 -0.59
C GLN A 215 -18.08 3.68 -2.06
N ILE A 216 -17.45 2.59 -2.44
CA ILE A 216 -17.17 2.27 -3.84
C ILE A 216 -18.51 2.00 -4.53
N PRO A 217 -18.76 2.57 -5.71
CA PRO A 217 -20.01 2.32 -6.45
C PRO A 217 -20.26 0.82 -6.65
N LEU A 218 -21.52 0.44 -6.55
CA LEU A 218 -21.94 -0.95 -6.72
C LEU A 218 -22.56 -1.17 -8.11
N LYS A 219 -22.25 -2.31 -8.70
CA LYS A 219 -22.94 -2.88 -9.86
C LYS A 219 -23.41 -4.28 -9.49
N ASP A 220 -24.69 -4.53 -9.64
CA ASP A 220 -25.33 -5.82 -9.28
C ASP A 220 -25.02 -6.26 -7.82
N GLY A 221 -24.99 -5.27 -6.90
CA GLY A 221 -24.71 -5.48 -5.49
C GLY A 221 -23.24 -5.73 -5.13
N LYS A 222 -22.31 -5.64 -6.09
CA LYS A 222 -20.86 -5.82 -5.88
C LYS A 222 -20.11 -4.55 -6.17
N PRO A 223 -19.03 -4.25 -5.41
CA PRO A 223 -18.14 -3.13 -5.72
C PRO A 223 -17.57 -3.27 -7.15
N ILE A 224 -17.56 -2.17 -7.90
CA ILE A 224 -17.05 -2.17 -9.29
C ILE A 224 -15.53 -2.33 -9.38
N HIS A 225 -14.80 -2.08 -8.32
CA HIS A 225 -13.36 -2.31 -8.14
C HIS A 225 -13.04 -2.44 -6.65
N ASN A 226 -11.80 -2.79 -6.32
CA ASN A 226 -11.30 -2.78 -4.95
C ASN A 226 -10.51 -1.49 -4.66
N LEU A 227 -10.30 -1.20 -3.36
CA LEU A 227 -9.28 -0.25 -2.91
C LEU A 227 -8.07 -1.04 -2.40
N TYR A 228 -6.89 -0.76 -2.99
CA TYR A 228 -5.62 -1.32 -2.54
C TYR A 228 -4.78 -0.27 -1.82
N ASN A 229 -4.10 -0.68 -0.75
CA ASN A 229 -2.92 0.01 -0.26
C ASN A 229 -1.79 -0.16 -1.27
N THR A 230 -0.98 0.87 -1.46
CA THR A 230 0.09 0.86 -2.46
C THR A 230 1.39 1.41 -1.91
N ASP A 231 2.51 0.92 -2.43
CA ASP A 231 3.79 1.58 -2.24
C ASP A 231 3.88 2.87 -3.06
N ALA A 232 4.89 3.69 -2.79
CA ALA A 232 5.19 4.85 -3.60
C ALA A 232 5.52 4.47 -5.06
N ALA A 233 5.01 5.25 -6.00
CA ALA A 233 4.98 4.93 -7.43
C ALA A 233 6.37 4.85 -8.09
N TRP A 234 7.40 5.47 -7.50
CA TRP A 234 8.72 5.64 -8.13
C TRP A 234 9.37 4.33 -8.59
N GLY A 235 9.17 3.23 -7.87
CA GLY A 235 9.76 1.92 -8.21
C GLY A 235 8.89 1.08 -9.13
N ALA A 236 7.57 1.17 -9.03
CA ALA A 236 6.63 0.33 -9.78
C ALA A 236 6.64 0.63 -11.29
N GLN A 237 6.84 1.87 -11.67
CA GLN A 237 6.77 2.32 -13.08
C GLN A 237 7.92 1.77 -13.94
N TRP A 238 9.03 1.29 -13.38
CA TRP A 238 10.20 0.87 -14.17
C TRP A 238 9.97 -0.44 -14.93
N ASN A 239 9.34 -1.42 -14.30
CA ASN A 239 9.10 -2.71 -14.92
C ASN A 239 7.89 -3.48 -14.37
N LEU A 240 7.43 -3.16 -13.17
CA LEU A 240 6.34 -3.90 -12.52
C LEU A 240 5.01 -3.66 -13.24
N THR A 241 4.72 -2.41 -13.61
CA THR A 241 3.49 -2.04 -14.32
C THR A 241 3.39 -2.69 -15.70
N GLN A 242 4.52 -2.97 -16.36
CA GLN A 242 4.54 -3.72 -17.63
C GLN A 242 4.13 -5.18 -17.41
N VAL A 243 4.55 -5.79 -16.31
CA VAL A 243 4.10 -7.14 -15.94
C VAL A 243 2.60 -7.15 -15.67
N TRP A 244 2.08 -6.13 -14.96
CA TRP A 244 0.64 -6.00 -14.75
C TRP A 244 -0.13 -5.80 -16.05
N ALA A 245 0.36 -4.96 -16.95
CA ALA A 245 -0.28 -4.75 -18.24
C ALA A 245 -0.37 -6.02 -19.08
N LEU A 246 0.66 -6.88 -19.03
CA LEU A 246 0.72 -8.12 -19.80
C LEU A 246 -0.16 -9.24 -19.26
N ALA A 247 -0.22 -9.41 -17.93
CA ALA A 247 -0.82 -10.60 -17.34
C ALA A 247 -1.87 -10.34 -16.24
N TYR A 248 -1.97 -9.08 -15.75
CA TYR A 248 -2.84 -8.71 -14.62
C TYR A 248 -3.56 -7.37 -14.86
N PRO A 249 -4.20 -7.16 -16.03
CA PRO A 249 -4.79 -5.86 -16.38
C PRO A 249 -5.92 -5.46 -15.44
N GLU A 250 -6.69 -6.42 -14.90
CA GLU A 250 -7.74 -6.17 -13.90
C GLU A 250 -7.18 -5.58 -12.60
N TYR A 251 -6.06 -6.12 -12.10
CA TYR A 251 -5.37 -5.56 -10.94
C TYR A 251 -4.83 -4.16 -11.24
N TYR A 252 -4.27 -3.95 -12.43
CA TYR A 252 -3.74 -2.65 -12.83
C TYR A 252 -4.85 -1.58 -12.87
N SER A 253 -6.04 -1.95 -13.37
CA SER A 253 -7.21 -1.09 -13.37
C SER A 253 -7.66 -0.74 -11.94
N ASP A 254 -7.76 -1.73 -11.06
CA ASP A 254 -8.12 -1.53 -9.65
C ASP A 254 -7.08 -0.68 -8.91
N TYR A 255 -5.78 -0.88 -9.20
CA TYR A 255 -4.70 -0.06 -8.67
C TYR A 255 -4.88 1.42 -9.01
N ILE A 256 -5.17 1.75 -10.28
CA ILE A 256 -5.46 3.11 -10.72
C ILE A 256 -6.73 3.64 -10.05
N SER A 257 -7.79 2.86 -10.03
CA SER A 257 -9.07 3.23 -9.40
C SER A 257 -8.91 3.54 -7.92
N SER A 258 -8.01 2.85 -7.22
CA SER A 258 -7.66 3.14 -5.84
C SER A 258 -7.09 4.55 -5.66
N HIS A 259 -6.16 4.95 -6.53
CA HIS A 259 -5.60 6.29 -6.51
C HIS A 259 -6.62 7.37 -6.90
N LEU A 260 -7.55 7.04 -7.82
CA LEU A 260 -8.62 7.96 -8.21
C LEU A 260 -9.66 8.16 -7.10
N LEU A 261 -9.94 7.16 -6.25
CA LEU A 261 -10.76 7.35 -5.06
C LEU A 261 -10.11 8.37 -4.13
N VAL A 262 -8.83 8.23 -3.83
CA VAL A 262 -8.09 9.17 -2.99
C VAL A 262 -8.05 10.58 -3.62
N TYR A 263 -7.87 10.66 -4.94
CA TYR A 263 -7.94 11.94 -5.65
C TYR A 263 -9.31 12.60 -5.53
N LYS A 264 -10.40 11.85 -5.71
CA LYS A 264 -11.77 12.36 -5.57
C LYS A 264 -12.07 12.84 -4.14
N ASP A 265 -11.55 12.15 -3.13
CA ASP A 265 -11.77 12.48 -1.73
C ASP A 265 -10.94 13.67 -1.25
N ALA A 266 -9.70 13.82 -1.72
CA ALA A 266 -8.72 14.75 -1.15
C ALA A 266 -8.07 15.70 -2.17
N GLY A 267 -8.39 15.58 -3.46
CA GLY A 267 -8.05 16.52 -4.52
C GLY A 267 -6.63 16.39 -5.08
N TRP A 268 -5.84 15.36 -4.66
CA TRP A 268 -4.47 15.14 -5.12
C TRP A 268 -4.17 13.65 -5.35
N LEU A 269 -3.34 13.36 -6.37
CA LEU A 269 -2.78 12.02 -6.54
C LEU A 269 -1.76 11.74 -5.45
N ALA A 270 -1.95 10.66 -4.72
CA ALA A 270 -0.98 10.15 -3.75
C ALA A 270 0.21 9.51 -4.49
N ASP A 271 1.43 9.64 -3.95
CA ASP A 271 2.58 8.86 -4.42
C ASP A 271 2.41 7.38 -4.03
N GLY A 272 1.91 7.12 -2.82
CA GLY A 272 1.45 5.83 -2.32
C GLY A 272 0.27 5.98 -1.37
N ILE A 273 -0.41 4.88 -1.06
CA ILE A 273 -1.64 4.86 -0.26
C ILE A 273 -1.50 3.89 0.91
N ALA A 274 -1.76 4.39 2.13
CA ALA A 274 -1.97 3.57 3.32
C ALA A 274 -3.32 3.92 3.96
N ASN A 275 -4.34 3.10 3.78
CA ASN A 275 -5.72 3.38 4.17
C ASN A 275 -6.18 4.75 3.68
N SER A 276 -6.04 4.99 2.40
CA SER A 276 -6.29 6.28 1.73
C SER A 276 -5.45 7.46 2.25
N ARG A 277 -4.57 7.26 3.24
CA ARG A 277 -3.62 8.27 3.69
C ARG A 277 -2.49 8.41 2.70
N TYR A 278 -1.97 9.63 2.57
CA TYR A 278 -0.82 9.91 1.73
C TYR A 278 0.45 9.32 2.33
N VAL A 279 1.19 8.60 1.51
CA VAL A 279 2.56 8.19 1.81
C VAL A 279 3.43 8.49 0.60
N SER A 280 4.70 8.80 0.82
CA SER A 280 5.62 9.10 -0.27
C SER A 280 6.96 8.41 -0.05
N GLY A 281 7.62 8.10 -1.15
CA GLY A 281 9.01 7.64 -1.15
C GLY A 281 9.98 8.81 -1.36
N VAL A 282 10.31 9.06 -2.61
CA VAL A 282 11.29 10.10 -3.02
C VAL A 282 10.63 11.41 -3.50
N GLY A 283 9.30 11.53 -3.42
CA GLY A 283 8.57 12.76 -3.73
C GLY A 283 8.35 13.05 -5.21
N THR A 284 8.80 12.19 -6.12
CA THR A 284 8.65 12.39 -7.57
C THR A 284 7.25 12.08 -8.09
N ASN A 285 6.49 11.29 -7.36
CA ASN A 285 5.12 10.88 -7.69
C ASN A 285 4.91 10.57 -9.19
N LEU A 286 5.51 9.48 -9.65
CA LEU A 286 5.44 9.03 -11.04
C LEU A 286 4.12 8.32 -11.41
N LEU A 287 3.07 8.49 -10.59
CA LEU A 287 1.77 7.87 -10.83
C LEU A 287 1.16 8.27 -12.17
N SER A 288 1.39 9.51 -12.62
CA SER A 288 0.93 9.95 -13.95
C SER A 288 1.53 9.10 -15.07
N THR A 289 2.80 8.68 -14.94
CA THR A 289 3.46 7.77 -15.90
C THR A 289 2.81 6.39 -15.88
N ILE A 290 2.48 5.89 -14.70
CA ILE A 290 1.78 4.61 -14.51
C ILE A 290 0.41 4.64 -15.19
N ILE A 291 -0.39 5.68 -14.93
CA ILE A 291 -1.75 5.80 -15.50
C ILE A 291 -1.70 5.99 -17.01
N ALA A 292 -0.84 6.89 -17.51
CA ALA A 292 -0.64 7.09 -18.93
C ALA A 292 -0.19 5.79 -19.63
N GLY A 293 0.73 5.04 -19.00
CA GLY A 293 1.20 3.75 -19.48
C GLY A 293 0.10 2.71 -19.60
N ALA A 294 -0.78 2.61 -18.60
CA ALA A 294 -1.95 1.72 -18.65
C ALA A 294 -2.85 2.05 -19.85
N TYR A 295 -3.16 3.34 -20.03
CA TYR A 295 -3.99 3.78 -21.15
C TYR A 295 -3.35 3.43 -22.50
N GLN A 296 -2.02 3.59 -22.64
CA GLN A 296 -1.28 3.22 -23.86
C GLN A 296 -1.32 1.71 -24.12
N CYS A 297 -1.31 0.90 -23.08
CA CYS A 297 -1.44 -0.57 -23.17
C CYS A 297 -2.88 -1.05 -23.42
N GLY A 298 -3.85 -0.13 -23.56
CA GLY A 298 -5.25 -0.47 -23.83
C GLY A 298 -6.09 -0.76 -22.59
N ILE A 299 -5.54 -0.61 -21.39
CA ILE A 299 -6.27 -0.75 -20.13
C ILE A 299 -7.05 0.54 -19.89
N ARG A 300 -8.38 0.44 -19.82
CA ARG A 300 -9.29 1.59 -19.75
C ARG A 300 -10.49 1.38 -18.84
N ASP A 301 -10.47 0.32 -18.03
CA ASP A 301 -11.54 -0.02 -17.09
C ASP A 301 -11.47 0.80 -15.79
N PHE A 302 -11.15 2.09 -15.94
CA PHE A 302 -11.13 3.10 -14.88
C PHE A 302 -11.72 4.42 -15.42
N ASP A 303 -11.99 5.38 -14.54
CA ASP A 303 -12.50 6.70 -14.91
C ASP A 303 -11.42 7.52 -15.64
N VAL A 304 -11.36 7.35 -16.98
CA VAL A 304 -10.35 7.96 -17.85
C VAL A 304 -10.33 9.48 -17.77
N ASN A 305 -11.50 10.12 -17.63
CA ASN A 305 -11.60 11.59 -17.61
C ASN A 305 -11.02 12.13 -16.29
N THR A 306 -11.45 11.59 -15.15
CA THR A 306 -10.89 11.94 -13.85
C THR A 306 -9.39 11.62 -13.78
N ALA A 307 -8.96 10.49 -14.35
CA ALA A 307 -7.56 10.09 -14.37
C ALA A 307 -6.69 11.07 -15.15
N TYR A 308 -7.17 11.52 -16.32
CA TYR A 308 -6.45 12.51 -17.12
C TYR A 308 -6.35 13.86 -16.40
N GLU A 309 -7.45 14.35 -15.83
CA GLU A 309 -7.48 15.58 -15.03
C GLU A 309 -6.49 15.51 -13.86
N ALA A 310 -6.53 14.41 -13.10
CA ALA A 310 -5.64 14.18 -11.97
C ALA A 310 -4.16 14.13 -12.38
N CYS A 311 -3.84 13.49 -13.50
CA CYS A 311 -2.49 13.46 -14.06
C CYS A 311 -2.03 14.85 -14.53
N LEU A 312 -2.90 15.59 -15.21
CA LEU A 312 -2.58 16.94 -15.67
C LEU A 312 -2.30 17.86 -14.47
N LYS A 313 -3.11 17.77 -13.42
CA LYS A 313 -2.87 18.49 -12.16
C LYS A 313 -1.53 18.07 -11.53
N ASN A 314 -1.23 16.79 -11.47
CA ASN A 314 0.02 16.27 -10.91
C ASN A 314 1.27 16.76 -11.67
N GLU A 315 1.15 16.99 -12.99
CA GLU A 315 2.24 17.50 -13.83
C GLU A 315 2.42 19.03 -13.76
N LEU A 316 1.33 19.78 -13.59
CA LEU A 316 1.33 21.22 -13.85
C LEU A 316 1.03 22.08 -12.61
N ASP A 317 0.43 21.51 -11.56
CA ASP A 317 0.08 22.25 -10.34
C ASP A 317 1.08 21.91 -9.22
N GLY A 318 1.83 22.88 -8.79
CA GLY A 318 2.79 22.76 -7.69
C GLY A 318 2.43 23.57 -6.46
N GLU A 319 1.29 24.31 -6.51
CA GLU A 319 0.86 25.15 -5.43
C GLU A 319 -0.12 24.42 -4.48
N ASN A 320 0.00 24.71 -3.19
CA ASN A 320 -0.91 24.19 -2.15
C ASN A 320 -1.02 22.65 -2.10
N ARG A 321 -0.06 21.92 -2.65
CA ARG A 321 -0.05 20.47 -2.54
C ARG A 321 0.17 20.04 -1.09
N PRO A 322 -0.50 19.00 -0.61
CA PRO A 322 -0.22 18.41 0.69
C PRO A 322 1.15 17.71 0.67
N LEU A 323 1.78 17.63 1.83
CA LEU A 323 2.98 16.81 2.01
C LEU A 323 2.62 15.33 1.71
N GLY A 324 3.33 14.67 0.82
CA GLY A 324 3.10 13.26 0.45
C GLY A 324 2.14 13.03 -0.73
N ALA A 325 1.59 14.09 -1.33
CA ALA A 325 0.84 14.00 -2.58
C ALA A 325 1.27 15.07 -3.57
N GLY A 326 0.93 14.91 -4.85
CA GLY A 326 1.50 15.71 -5.92
C GLY A 326 3.02 15.49 -6.02
N LYS A 327 3.69 16.25 -6.85
CA LYS A 327 5.14 16.23 -7.03
C LYS A 327 5.82 17.36 -6.26
N ILE A 328 6.88 17.05 -5.55
CA ILE A 328 7.77 18.07 -4.97
C ILE A 328 8.34 18.92 -6.12
N ASP A 329 8.53 20.22 -5.91
CA ASP A 329 9.18 21.11 -6.86
C ASP A 329 8.49 21.31 -8.23
N THR A 330 7.27 20.82 -8.42
CA THR A 330 6.50 21.02 -9.67
C THR A 330 6.42 22.50 -10.05
N ARG A 331 6.24 23.40 -9.08
CA ARG A 331 6.22 24.85 -9.33
C ARG A 331 7.46 25.32 -10.08
N TYR A 332 8.63 24.97 -9.61
CA TYR A 332 9.90 25.33 -10.24
C TYR A 332 10.06 24.70 -11.61
N PHE A 333 9.69 23.41 -11.72
CA PHE A 333 9.78 22.71 -13.01
C PHE A 333 8.89 23.33 -14.07
N VAL A 334 7.67 23.75 -13.72
CA VAL A 334 6.73 24.41 -14.65
C VAL A 334 7.22 25.83 -15.01
N GLU A 335 7.77 26.58 -14.05
CA GLU A 335 8.21 27.96 -14.26
C GLU A 335 9.51 28.03 -15.10
N TYR A 336 10.51 27.21 -14.76
CA TYR A 336 11.84 27.27 -15.41
C TYR A 336 12.07 26.18 -16.46
N GLY A 337 11.22 25.16 -16.51
CA GLY A 337 11.38 23.95 -17.30
C GLY A 337 12.46 23.01 -16.76
N TYR A 338 12.96 23.26 -15.57
CA TYR A 338 13.83 22.39 -14.79
C TYR A 338 13.70 22.74 -13.29
N VAL A 339 14.13 21.82 -12.42
CA VAL A 339 14.17 22.09 -10.98
C VAL A 339 15.54 22.69 -10.65
N PRO A 340 15.61 23.95 -10.18
CA PRO A 340 16.88 24.59 -9.85
C PRO A 340 17.49 23.95 -8.60
N HIS A 341 18.84 23.99 -8.53
CA HIS A 341 19.54 23.70 -7.29
C HIS A 341 19.40 24.90 -6.35
N LEU A 342 18.74 24.71 -5.23
CA LEU A 342 18.57 25.72 -4.19
C LEU A 342 19.61 25.50 -3.10
N ASP A 343 20.09 26.57 -2.48
CA ASP A 343 20.92 26.46 -1.29
C ASP A 343 20.04 26.07 -0.09
N LYS A 344 20.62 25.40 0.89
CA LYS A 344 19.88 24.95 2.06
C LYS A 344 19.21 26.13 2.79
N GLY A 345 17.90 26.09 2.93
CA GLY A 345 17.10 27.17 3.54
C GLY A 345 16.38 28.08 2.54
N ASP A 346 16.65 27.97 1.24
CA ASP A 346 16.03 28.82 0.20
C ASP A 346 14.76 28.18 -0.43
N GLY A 347 14.35 27.01 0.08
CA GLY A 347 13.18 26.30 -0.45
C GLY A 347 12.76 25.13 0.42
N PRO A 348 11.80 24.33 -0.03
CA PRO A 348 11.42 23.10 0.64
C PRO A 348 12.66 22.22 0.86
N ASP A 349 12.77 21.61 2.03
CA ASP A 349 13.97 20.88 2.50
C ASP A 349 14.55 19.83 1.53
N GLU A 350 13.76 19.36 0.56
CA GLU A 350 14.13 18.30 -0.37
C GLU A 350 14.60 18.82 -1.75
N ALA A 351 14.15 20.00 -2.19
CA ALA A 351 14.43 20.54 -3.52
C ALA A 351 15.93 20.73 -3.81
N PHE A 352 16.68 21.23 -2.84
CA PHE A 352 18.10 21.50 -3.01
C PHE A 352 18.96 20.24 -3.24
N MET A 353 18.48 19.05 -2.80
CA MET A 353 19.25 17.80 -2.90
C MET A 353 19.03 17.05 -4.22
N PHE A 354 17.86 17.19 -4.85
CA PHE A 354 17.42 16.32 -5.94
C PHE A 354 17.17 17.03 -7.27
N SER A 355 17.59 18.28 -7.43
CA SER A 355 17.25 19.14 -8.56
C SER A 355 17.43 18.48 -9.94
N ALA A 356 18.57 17.88 -10.22
CA ALA A 356 18.83 17.19 -11.49
C ALA A 356 18.00 15.92 -11.64
N SER A 357 17.89 15.10 -10.58
CA SER A 357 17.05 13.90 -10.58
C SER A 357 15.59 14.24 -10.84
N HIS A 358 15.03 15.20 -10.10
CA HIS A 358 13.64 15.62 -10.26
C HIS A 358 13.38 16.18 -11.66
N THR A 359 14.34 16.94 -12.22
CA THR A 359 14.23 17.45 -13.61
C THR A 359 14.11 16.29 -14.61
N LEU A 360 14.92 15.25 -14.48
CA LEU A 360 14.88 14.08 -15.37
C LEU A 360 13.58 13.30 -15.24
N GLU A 361 13.17 13.02 -14.02
CA GLU A 361 11.94 12.28 -13.70
C GLU A 361 10.69 13.05 -14.18
N TYR A 362 10.65 14.37 -13.99
CA TYR A 362 9.52 15.20 -14.39
C TYR A 362 9.46 15.40 -15.91
N ALA A 363 10.62 15.51 -16.57
CA ALA A 363 10.68 15.55 -18.03
C ALA A 363 10.14 14.24 -18.64
N TYR A 364 10.50 13.10 -18.06
CA TYR A 364 9.98 11.80 -18.48
C TYR A 364 8.47 11.66 -18.22
N SER A 365 8.01 12.06 -17.06
CA SER A 365 6.59 12.00 -16.72
C SER A 365 5.74 12.92 -17.60
N ALA A 366 6.22 14.15 -17.85
CA ALA A 366 5.56 15.10 -18.74
C ALA A 366 5.45 14.52 -20.16
N TRP A 367 6.52 13.88 -20.67
CA TRP A 367 6.48 13.19 -21.96
C TRP A 367 5.39 12.11 -22.01
N ALA A 368 5.29 11.27 -20.96
CA ALA A 368 4.32 10.17 -20.90
C ALA A 368 2.88 10.71 -20.95
N VAL A 369 2.57 11.74 -20.16
CA VAL A 369 1.24 12.38 -20.18
C VAL A 369 0.98 13.12 -21.49
N ALA A 370 2.01 13.71 -22.13
CA ALA A 370 1.89 14.31 -23.45
C ALA A 370 1.44 13.29 -24.51
N GLN A 371 2.00 12.06 -24.49
CA GLN A 371 1.55 11.03 -25.44
C GLN A 371 0.08 10.69 -25.24
N TRP A 372 -0.40 10.67 -24.00
CA TRP A 372 -1.80 10.48 -23.70
C TRP A 372 -2.66 11.66 -24.16
N ALA A 373 -2.25 12.90 -23.88
CA ALA A 373 -2.92 14.11 -24.38
C ALA A 373 -3.09 14.08 -25.91
N LYS A 374 -2.05 13.67 -26.64
CA LYS A 374 -2.08 13.50 -28.09
C LYS A 374 -3.16 12.52 -28.54
N GLN A 375 -3.29 11.36 -27.88
CA GLN A 375 -4.33 10.38 -28.20
C GLN A 375 -5.74 10.89 -27.90
N LEU A 376 -5.90 11.74 -26.89
CA LEU A 376 -7.16 12.37 -26.54
C LEU A 376 -7.48 13.61 -27.41
N GLY A 377 -6.60 14.01 -28.35
CA GLY A 377 -6.77 15.19 -29.18
C GLY A 377 -6.60 16.52 -28.44
N LYS A 378 -5.98 16.51 -27.25
CA LYS A 378 -5.75 17.70 -26.42
C LYS A 378 -4.43 18.38 -26.81
N THR A 379 -4.47 19.13 -27.91
CA THR A 379 -3.28 19.69 -28.57
C THR A 379 -2.52 20.67 -27.68
N ASP A 380 -3.20 21.52 -26.93
CA ASP A 380 -2.55 22.55 -26.07
C ASP A 380 -1.81 21.87 -24.91
N ASP A 381 -2.44 20.90 -24.26
CA ASP A 381 -1.79 20.10 -23.21
C ASP A 381 -0.59 19.33 -23.77
N TYR A 382 -0.75 18.70 -24.94
CA TYR A 382 0.35 18.03 -25.62
C TYR A 382 1.55 18.94 -25.85
N ASN A 383 1.34 20.12 -26.41
CA ASN A 383 2.43 21.05 -26.72
C ASN A 383 3.13 21.53 -25.45
N ARG A 384 2.35 21.90 -24.40
CA ARG A 384 2.89 22.34 -23.11
C ARG A 384 3.73 21.26 -22.42
N LEU A 385 3.19 20.04 -22.37
CA LEU A 385 3.89 18.92 -21.74
C LEU A 385 5.11 18.47 -22.55
N MET A 386 5.08 18.54 -23.88
CA MET A 386 6.23 18.26 -24.74
C MET A 386 7.35 19.32 -24.58
N ASP A 387 7.03 20.58 -24.29
CA ASP A 387 8.06 21.56 -23.95
C ASP A 387 8.71 21.24 -22.59
N LEU A 388 7.91 20.90 -21.58
CA LEU A 388 8.40 20.48 -20.27
C LEU A 388 9.27 19.19 -20.36
N SER A 389 8.92 18.27 -21.28
CA SER A 389 9.68 17.03 -21.48
C SER A 389 11.12 17.25 -21.93
N LYS A 390 11.45 18.46 -22.41
CA LYS A 390 12.81 18.88 -22.76
C LYS A 390 13.61 19.42 -21.58
N GLY A 391 13.09 19.34 -20.37
CA GLY A 391 13.76 19.85 -19.16
C GLY A 391 15.17 19.32 -18.97
N TRP A 392 15.45 18.08 -19.40
CA TRP A 392 16.77 17.49 -19.38
C TRP A 392 17.80 18.25 -20.23
N GLU A 393 17.41 18.85 -21.38
CA GLU A 393 18.28 19.66 -22.23
C GLU A 393 18.74 20.92 -21.50
N ARG A 394 17.88 21.46 -20.64
CA ARG A 394 18.16 22.69 -19.88
C ARG A 394 19.20 22.51 -18.78
N ILE A 395 19.42 21.29 -18.33
CA ILE A 395 20.45 20.94 -17.33
C ILE A 395 21.63 20.14 -17.92
N TYR A 396 21.61 19.89 -19.23
CA TYR A 396 22.74 19.27 -19.93
C TYR A 396 23.89 20.28 -20.12
N ASP A 397 25.09 19.91 -19.66
CA ASP A 397 26.31 20.71 -19.82
C ASP A 397 27.19 20.10 -20.90
N PRO A 398 27.22 20.70 -22.11
CA PRO A 398 28.04 20.20 -23.22
C PRO A 398 29.55 20.27 -22.97
N SER A 399 30.00 21.06 -21.99
CA SER A 399 31.42 21.17 -21.67
C SER A 399 32.00 19.92 -21.03
N CYS A 400 31.13 19.10 -20.38
CA CYS A 400 31.51 17.84 -19.78
C CYS A 400 30.66 16.64 -20.26
N ASN A 401 29.73 16.87 -21.20
CA ASN A 401 28.80 15.88 -21.73
C ASN A 401 27.96 15.18 -20.62
N PHE A 402 27.48 15.95 -19.64
CA PHE A 402 26.74 15.41 -18.51
C PHE A 402 25.60 16.31 -18.09
N VAL A 403 24.55 15.74 -17.48
CA VAL A 403 23.50 16.52 -16.80
C VAL A 403 24.01 16.97 -15.44
N ARG A 404 23.78 18.23 -15.09
CA ARG A 404 24.29 18.84 -13.86
C ARG A 404 23.25 19.69 -13.16
N PRO A 405 23.24 19.74 -11.81
CA PRO A 405 22.42 20.71 -11.08
C PRO A 405 22.72 22.14 -11.54
N LYS A 406 21.68 22.92 -11.74
CA LYS A 406 21.75 24.30 -12.23
C LYS A 406 21.05 25.23 -11.24
N LYS A 407 21.67 26.36 -10.91
CA LYS A 407 21.04 27.40 -10.10
C LYS A 407 20.05 28.22 -10.92
N GLU A 408 19.11 28.86 -10.25
CA GLU A 408 18.27 29.90 -10.82
C GLU A 408 19.15 30.98 -11.48
N GLY A 409 18.86 31.39 -12.71
CA GLY A 409 19.61 32.42 -13.41
C GLY A 409 20.88 31.99 -14.14
N TRP A 410 21.09 30.70 -14.52
CA TRP A 410 22.10 30.24 -15.49
C TRP A 410 23.41 29.67 -14.94
N TYR A 411 23.63 29.56 -13.64
CA TYR A 411 24.88 29.00 -13.14
C TYR A 411 24.82 27.49 -12.96
N VAL A 412 25.61 26.76 -13.72
CA VAL A 412 25.87 25.35 -13.48
C VAL A 412 26.63 25.23 -12.16
N TYR A 413 26.13 24.47 -11.20
CA TYR A 413 26.82 24.21 -9.94
C TYR A 413 28.19 23.56 -10.20
N ARG A 414 29.27 24.26 -9.85
CA ARG A 414 30.68 23.83 -10.15
C ARG A 414 31.29 22.97 -9.04
N GLY A 415 30.59 22.74 -7.92
CA GLY A 415 31.13 22.07 -6.72
C GLY A 415 31.41 20.57 -6.86
N LEU A 416 31.09 19.96 -8.01
CA LEU A 416 31.34 18.51 -8.23
C LEU A 416 32.66 18.23 -8.93
N GLN A 417 33.54 19.23 -9.10
CA GLN A 417 34.79 19.05 -9.89
C GLN A 417 35.95 18.41 -9.14
N SER A 418 35.89 18.12 -7.86
CA SER A 418 37.09 17.71 -7.13
C SER A 418 37.02 16.49 -6.24
N ASP A 419 35.86 15.81 -6.09
CA ASP A 419 35.86 14.56 -5.32
C ASP A 419 35.90 13.33 -6.24
N ALA A 420 37.11 13.07 -6.76
CA ALA A 420 37.45 11.80 -7.42
C ALA A 420 37.26 10.56 -6.48
N SER A 421 36.86 10.77 -5.26
CA SER A 421 36.61 9.71 -4.28
C SER A 421 35.26 8.97 -4.48
N MET A 422 34.28 9.61 -5.15
CA MET A 422 33.00 8.96 -5.47
C MET A 422 32.99 8.20 -6.82
N ALA A 423 34.07 8.23 -7.58
CA ALA A 423 34.19 7.52 -8.86
C ALA A 423 34.62 6.04 -8.75
N ARG A 424 34.65 5.50 -7.55
CA ARG A 424 34.95 4.06 -7.36
C ARG A 424 33.73 3.31 -6.86
N ILE A 425 32.75 3.12 -7.73
CA ILE A 425 31.83 1.98 -7.59
C ILE A 425 32.62 0.76 -8.07
N PRO A 426 32.93 -0.22 -7.23
CA PRO A 426 33.56 -1.44 -7.69
C PRO A 426 32.64 -2.13 -8.69
N ARG A 427 33.11 -2.37 -9.90
CA ARG A 427 32.48 -3.31 -10.82
C ARG A 427 32.57 -4.69 -10.15
N ARG A 428 31.46 -5.22 -9.72
CA ARG A 428 31.26 -6.66 -9.48
C ARG A 428 30.26 -7.21 -10.47
#